data_827867f6aeed7a808b66ea53fb0baeda
#
_entry.id   827867f6aeed7a808b66ea53fb0baeda
#
_cell.length_a   1.000
_cell.length_b   1.000
_cell.length_c   1.000
_cell.angle_alpha   90.00
_cell.angle_beta   90.00
_cell.angle_gamma   90.00
#
_symmetry.space_group_name_H-M   'P 1'
#
loop_
_entity.id
_entity.type
_entity.pdbx_description
1 polymer ?
#
loop_
_entity_poly.entity_id
_entity_poly.type
_entity_poly.pdbx_seq_one_letter_code
_entity_poly.pdbx_strand_id
1 'polypeptide(L)'
;MSFLGNQAPAVLPTAASQATETANDRAALAAQAAELNARWQGASALEILRDAVTNVFPGRLSVVSSFGADAAVLLHMVSEVSKDTPILFIDTGKHFIETLMYRDILVGRFGFTDARALEPESADIAKFDPTGDLWSRDPDLCCRIRKVDPLQRALEGTEAWITGRKRYQTSARAALPFAEALDGRIKINPLASWNEEQIRIAFREFKLPEHPLFDEGYRSIGCAPCTRPIGANEDSRAGRWAGKDKTECGIHTAENI
;
A
#
# COMPACT_ATOMS: atom_id res chain seq x y z
N MET A 1 -29.42 -4.44 -56.04
CA MET A 1 -27.96 -4.55 -56.09
C MET A 1 -27.42 -4.25 -54.69
N SER A 2 -27.17 -5.32 -53.90
CA SER A 2 -26.67 -5.21 -52.50
C SER A 2 -25.15 -5.38 -52.53
N PHE A 3 -24.43 -4.34 -52.08
CA PHE A 3 -23.01 -4.42 -51.85
C PHE A 3 -22.76 -5.04 -50.45
N LEU A 4 -22.34 -6.29 -50.43
CA LEU A 4 -21.78 -6.93 -49.22
C LEU A 4 -20.34 -6.43 -49.04
N GLY A 5 -20.12 -5.56 -48.07
CA GLY A 5 -18.79 -5.14 -47.66
C GLY A 5 -18.04 -6.30 -46.97
N ASN A 6 -16.97 -6.76 -47.61
CA ASN A 6 -16.09 -7.77 -47.11
C ASN A 6 -15.22 -7.15 -46.03
N GLN A 7 -15.57 -7.34 -44.74
CA GLN A 7 -14.68 -6.99 -43.62
C GLN A 7 -13.61 -8.08 -43.49
N ALA A 8 -12.37 -7.70 -43.65
CA ALA A 8 -11.23 -8.58 -43.39
C ALA A 8 -11.23 -8.98 -41.89
N PRO A 9 -10.94 -10.24 -41.54
CA PRO A 9 -10.86 -10.66 -40.14
C PRO A 9 -9.75 -9.90 -39.40
N ALA A 10 -10.09 -9.37 -38.22
CA ALA A 10 -9.10 -8.75 -37.33
C ALA A 10 -8.05 -9.79 -36.96
N VAL A 11 -6.81 -9.53 -37.28
CA VAL A 11 -5.67 -10.38 -36.91
C VAL A 11 -5.43 -10.19 -35.42
N LEU A 12 -5.70 -11.23 -34.63
CA LEU A 12 -5.38 -11.22 -33.19
C LEU A 12 -3.84 -11.20 -33.02
N PRO A 13 -3.29 -10.40 -32.11
CA PRO A 13 -1.85 -10.36 -31.86
C PRO A 13 -1.33 -11.72 -31.41
N THR A 14 -0.14 -12.09 -31.87
CA THR A 14 0.50 -13.35 -31.51
C THR A 14 1.05 -13.31 -30.07
N ALA A 15 1.21 -14.45 -29.43
CA ALA A 15 1.77 -14.54 -28.07
C ALA A 15 3.17 -13.88 -27.95
N ALA A 16 3.97 -13.91 -29.03
CA ALA A 16 5.25 -13.21 -29.08
C ALA A 16 5.11 -11.69 -29.07
N SER A 17 4.08 -11.14 -29.77
CA SER A 17 3.77 -9.71 -29.79
C SER A 17 3.31 -9.22 -28.42
N GLN A 18 2.47 -10.01 -27.73
CA GLN A 18 2.01 -9.68 -26.39
C GLN A 18 3.16 -9.73 -25.35
N ALA A 19 4.06 -10.71 -25.44
CA ALA A 19 5.23 -10.81 -24.57
C ALA A 19 6.20 -9.62 -24.77
N THR A 20 6.36 -9.13 -25.99
CA THR A 20 7.21 -7.98 -26.31
C THR A 20 6.59 -6.67 -25.80
N GLU A 21 5.27 -6.50 -25.96
CA GLU A 21 4.52 -5.35 -25.45
C GLU A 21 4.65 -5.26 -23.92
N THR A 22 4.41 -6.34 -23.18
CA THR A 22 4.55 -6.37 -21.71
C THR A 22 5.98 -6.11 -21.22
N ALA A 23 7.01 -6.51 -21.98
CA ALA A 23 8.41 -6.22 -21.65
C ALA A 23 8.73 -4.74 -21.85
N ASN A 24 8.22 -4.12 -22.91
CA ASN A 24 8.35 -2.69 -23.17
C ASN A 24 7.64 -1.86 -22.10
N ASP A 25 6.44 -2.25 -21.68
CA ASP A 25 5.69 -1.56 -20.63
C ASP A 25 6.43 -1.59 -19.29
N ARG A 26 7.02 -2.73 -18.93
CA ARG A 26 7.85 -2.85 -17.71
C ARG A 26 9.10 -1.96 -17.79
N ALA A 27 9.76 -1.91 -18.95
CA ALA A 27 10.92 -1.05 -19.15
C ALA A 27 10.56 0.44 -19.07
N ALA A 28 9.43 0.83 -19.65
CA ALA A 28 8.91 2.20 -19.58
C ALA A 28 8.58 2.61 -18.13
N LEU A 29 7.89 1.75 -17.37
CA LEU A 29 7.61 2.01 -15.96
C LEU A 29 8.89 2.08 -15.11
N ALA A 30 9.87 1.23 -15.37
CA ALA A 30 11.15 1.28 -14.67
C ALA A 30 11.90 2.58 -14.99
N ALA A 31 11.88 3.04 -16.24
CA ALA A 31 12.45 4.32 -16.63
C ALA A 31 11.74 5.50 -15.96
N GLN A 32 10.40 5.48 -15.93
CA GLN A 32 9.61 6.48 -15.22
C GLN A 32 9.92 6.51 -13.72
N ALA A 33 10.04 5.35 -13.07
CA ALA A 33 10.41 5.28 -11.66
C ALA A 33 11.83 5.87 -11.43
N ALA A 34 12.78 5.62 -12.32
CA ALA A 34 14.13 6.18 -12.23
C ALA A 34 14.12 7.71 -12.40
N GLU A 35 13.35 8.24 -13.35
CA GLU A 35 13.18 9.69 -13.54
C GLU A 35 12.57 10.34 -12.30
N LEU A 36 11.52 9.75 -11.72
CA LEU A 36 10.89 10.26 -10.50
C LEU A 36 11.84 10.25 -9.31
N ASN A 37 12.66 9.21 -9.16
CA ASN A 37 13.66 9.17 -8.09
C ASN A 37 14.71 10.27 -8.25
N ALA A 38 15.17 10.54 -9.48
CA ALA A 38 16.09 11.66 -9.76
C ALA A 38 15.43 13.01 -9.46
N ARG A 39 14.19 13.20 -9.88
CA ARG A 39 13.40 14.42 -9.67
C ARG A 39 13.15 14.71 -8.19
N TRP A 40 12.91 13.67 -7.38
CA TRP A 40 12.59 13.79 -5.95
C TRP A 40 13.82 13.68 -5.04
N GLN A 41 15.00 13.59 -5.60
CA GLN A 41 16.24 13.57 -4.82
C GLN A 41 16.39 14.89 -4.05
N GLY A 42 16.48 14.82 -2.73
CA GLY A 42 16.58 16.00 -1.86
C GLY A 42 15.24 16.70 -1.55
N ALA A 43 14.15 16.29 -2.18
CA ALA A 43 12.83 16.83 -1.89
C ALA A 43 12.30 16.32 -0.52
N SER A 44 11.53 17.16 0.16
CA SER A 44 10.78 16.75 1.36
C SER A 44 9.62 15.82 1.01
N ALA A 45 9.13 15.08 2.00
CA ALA A 45 7.97 14.20 1.81
C ALA A 45 6.73 14.95 1.30
N LEU A 46 6.49 16.17 1.77
CA LEU A 46 5.36 16.99 1.34
C LEU A 46 5.52 17.48 -0.10
N GLU A 47 6.73 17.83 -0.54
CA GLU A 47 7.02 18.17 -1.93
C GLU A 47 6.81 16.98 -2.86
N ILE A 48 7.28 15.79 -2.48
CA ILE A 48 7.03 14.54 -3.23
C ILE A 48 5.53 14.28 -3.35
N LEU A 49 4.78 14.37 -2.25
CA LEU A 49 3.33 14.18 -2.26
C LEU A 49 2.62 15.19 -3.15
N ARG A 50 2.96 16.48 -3.02
CA ARG A 50 2.36 17.53 -3.84
C ARG A 50 2.63 17.27 -5.32
N ASP A 51 3.87 17.01 -5.68
CA ASP A 51 4.24 16.75 -7.07
C ASP A 51 3.53 15.50 -7.64
N ALA A 52 3.51 14.40 -6.86
CA ALA A 52 2.83 13.17 -7.28
C ALA A 52 1.33 13.38 -7.49
N VAL A 53 0.65 14.05 -6.56
CA VAL A 53 -0.81 14.22 -6.56
C VAL A 53 -1.27 15.25 -7.59
N THR A 54 -0.53 16.37 -7.74
CA THR A 54 -1.01 17.51 -8.55
C THR A 54 -0.41 17.57 -9.94
N ASN A 55 0.80 17.06 -10.16
CA ASN A 55 1.52 17.21 -11.42
C ASN A 55 1.70 15.88 -12.18
N VAL A 56 2.15 14.82 -11.48
CA VAL A 56 2.52 13.56 -12.15
C VAL A 56 1.29 12.67 -12.40
N PHE A 57 0.47 12.47 -11.38
CA PHE A 57 -0.68 11.54 -11.42
C PHE A 57 -2.00 12.21 -10.97
N PRO A 58 -2.39 13.38 -11.47
CA PRO A 58 -3.61 14.07 -11.03
C PRO A 58 -4.85 13.20 -11.27
N GLY A 59 -5.55 12.83 -10.18
CA GLY A 59 -6.74 11.98 -10.22
C GLY A 59 -6.51 10.51 -10.60
N ARG A 60 -5.24 10.07 -10.74
CA ARG A 60 -4.87 8.71 -11.20
C ARG A 60 -4.07 7.92 -10.17
N LEU A 61 -4.07 8.36 -8.91
CA LEU A 61 -3.39 7.69 -7.82
C LEU A 61 -4.29 7.51 -6.60
N SER A 62 -3.92 6.58 -5.72
CA SER A 62 -4.56 6.34 -4.43
C SER A 62 -3.52 6.22 -3.33
N VAL A 63 -3.92 6.42 -2.07
CA VAL A 63 -3.09 6.14 -0.90
C VAL A 63 -3.53 4.83 -0.26
N VAL A 64 -2.61 3.91 -0.07
CA VAL A 64 -2.88 2.65 0.64
C VAL A 64 -2.37 2.77 2.07
N SER A 65 -3.27 2.73 3.03
CA SER A 65 -2.96 2.84 4.46
C SER A 65 -3.44 1.63 5.25
N SER A 66 -2.59 1.11 6.13
CA SER A 66 -2.98 0.10 7.12
C SER A 66 -3.53 0.71 8.41
N PHE A 67 -3.55 2.02 8.53
CA PHE A 67 -3.89 2.75 9.77
C PHE A 67 -3.16 2.21 11.02
N GLY A 68 -1.91 1.76 10.83
CA GLY A 68 -1.02 1.36 11.93
C GLY A 68 -0.41 2.55 12.66
N ALA A 69 0.54 2.29 13.58
CA ALA A 69 1.08 3.27 14.51
C ALA A 69 1.58 4.58 13.89
N ASP A 70 2.21 4.52 12.70
CA ASP A 70 2.79 5.69 12.03
C ASP A 70 1.88 6.30 10.94
N ALA A 71 0.67 5.75 10.75
CA ALA A 71 -0.16 6.11 9.59
C ALA A 71 -0.59 7.59 9.59
N ALA A 72 -0.81 8.17 10.77
CA ALA A 72 -1.27 9.56 10.91
C ALA A 72 -0.33 10.57 10.23
N VAL A 73 0.99 10.32 10.23
CA VAL A 73 1.97 11.25 9.62
C VAL A 73 1.76 11.36 8.12
N LEU A 74 1.70 10.23 7.40
CA LEU A 74 1.45 10.25 5.96
C LEU A 74 0.08 10.84 5.64
N LEU A 75 -0.95 10.40 6.35
CA LEU A 75 -2.34 10.84 6.11
C LEU A 75 -2.51 12.34 6.38
N HIS A 76 -1.86 12.89 7.42
CA HIS A 76 -1.84 14.34 7.63
C HIS A 76 -1.23 15.05 6.43
N MET A 77 -0.05 14.65 5.96
CA MET A 77 0.59 15.28 4.81
C MET A 77 -0.25 15.18 3.52
N VAL A 78 -0.92 14.03 3.31
CA VAL A 78 -1.84 13.87 2.18
C VAL A 78 -3.00 14.86 2.29
N SER A 79 -3.57 15.05 3.48
CA SER A 79 -4.69 15.98 3.69
C SER A 79 -4.32 17.44 3.44
N GLU A 80 -3.05 17.82 3.63
CA GLU A 80 -2.51 19.16 3.30
C GLU A 80 -2.35 19.37 1.78
N VAL A 81 -2.35 18.29 1.01
CA VAL A 81 -2.24 18.36 -0.46
C VAL A 81 -3.62 18.21 -1.12
N SER A 82 -4.36 17.16 -0.78
CA SER A 82 -5.70 16.90 -1.33
C SER A 82 -6.49 15.97 -0.40
N LYS A 83 -7.67 16.42 0.02
CA LYS A 83 -8.61 15.61 0.81
C LYS A 83 -9.44 14.65 -0.04
N ASP A 84 -9.45 14.86 -1.34
CA ASP A 84 -10.19 14.04 -2.31
C ASP A 84 -9.35 12.88 -2.88
N THR A 85 -8.07 12.80 -2.49
CA THR A 85 -7.24 11.65 -2.86
C THR A 85 -7.80 10.39 -2.21
N PRO A 86 -8.12 9.32 -2.99
CA PRO A 86 -8.68 8.10 -2.45
C PRO A 86 -7.77 7.45 -1.41
N ILE A 87 -8.29 7.17 -0.22
CA ILE A 87 -7.61 6.44 0.85
C ILE A 87 -8.14 5.01 0.89
N LEU A 88 -7.30 4.04 0.55
CA LEU A 88 -7.64 2.63 0.49
C LEU A 88 -7.17 1.94 1.77
N PHE A 89 -8.11 1.40 2.53
CA PHE A 89 -7.88 0.58 3.71
C PHE A 89 -8.20 -0.88 3.39
N ILE A 90 -7.22 -1.77 3.52
CA ILE A 90 -7.45 -3.21 3.30
C ILE A 90 -8.07 -3.78 4.57
N ASP A 91 -9.40 -3.92 4.59
CA ASP A 91 -10.10 -4.54 5.71
C ASP A 91 -10.10 -6.07 5.58
N THR A 92 -9.21 -6.68 6.34
CA THR A 92 -9.03 -8.13 6.31
C THR A 92 -10.09 -8.91 7.09
N GLY A 93 -10.97 -8.23 7.83
CA GLY A 93 -11.87 -8.83 8.82
C GLY A 93 -11.15 -9.41 10.05
N LYS A 94 -9.85 -9.07 10.23
CA LYS A 94 -9.00 -9.60 11.33
C LYS A 94 -8.17 -8.49 11.99
N HIS A 95 -8.60 -7.24 11.87
CA HIS A 95 -7.94 -6.13 12.54
C HIS A 95 -8.29 -6.07 14.02
N PHE A 96 -7.45 -5.39 14.80
CA PHE A 96 -7.83 -4.92 16.12
C PHE A 96 -8.99 -3.93 16.01
N ILE A 97 -9.89 -3.90 16.97
CA ILE A 97 -10.98 -2.91 17.01
C ILE A 97 -10.41 -1.49 17.12
N GLU A 98 -9.29 -1.33 17.82
CA GLU A 98 -8.55 -0.10 17.99
C GLU A 98 -8.05 0.46 16.64
N THR A 99 -7.64 -0.42 15.71
CA THR A 99 -7.24 -0.01 14.35
C THR A 99 -8.44 0.52 13.57
N LEU A 100 -9.61 -0.12 13.68
CA LEU A 100 -10.83 0.33 13.01
C LEU A 100 -11.29 1.69 13.56
N MET A 101 -11.29 1.84 14.89
CA MET A 101 -11.59 3.13 15.53
C MET A 101 -10.60 4.22 15.13
N TYR A 102 -9.31 3.90 15.11
CA TYR A 102 -8.25 4.84 14.73
C TYR A 102 -8.38 5.29 13.27
N ARG A 103 -8.75 4.37 12.36
CA ARG A 103 -9.09 4.70 10.98
C ARG A 103 -10.18 5.78 10.94
N ASP A 104 -11.29 5.57 11.64
CA ASP A 104 -12.44 6.48 11.61
C ASP A 104 -12.07 7.86 12.21
N ILE A 105 -11.28 7.86 13.28
CA ILE A 105 -10.74 9.09 13.88
C ILE A 105 -9.88 9.86 12.86
N LEU A 106 -8.94 9.19 12.17
CA LEU A 106 -8.05 9.85 11.22
C LEU A 106 -8.78 10.36 9.98
N VAL A 107 -9.71 9.55 9.42
CA VAL A 107 -10.54 9.95 8.29
C VAL A 107 -11.36 11.19 8.61
N GLY A 108 -12.03 11.20 9.75
CA GLY A 108 -12.82 12.35 10.21
C GLY A 108 -11.95 13.57 10.53
N ARG A 109 -10.83 13.39 11.24
CA ARG A 109 -9.92 14.49 11.63
C ARG A 109 -9.31 15.20 10.43
N PHE A 110 -8.90 14.45 9.42
CA PHE A 110 -8.25 15.02 8.24
C PHE A 110 -9.25 15.42 7.15
N GLY A 111 -10.52 15.04 7.30
CA GLY A 111 -11.60 15.43 6.40
C GLY A 111 -11.50 14.80 5.02
N PHE A 112 -11.02 13.54 4.93
CA PHE A 112 -11.00 12.82 3.66
C PHE A 112 -12.41 12.55 3.15
N THR A 113 -12.65 12.82 1.87
CA THR A 113 -13.95 12.66 1.23
C THR A 113 -14.13 11.29 0.56
N ASP A 114 -13.03 10.58 0.29
CA ASP A 114 -13.03 9.27 -0.37
C ASP A 114 -12.12 8.29 0.43
N ALA A 115 -12.69 7.66 1.45
CA ALA A 115 -12.03 6.60 2.22
C ALA A 115 -12.78 5.28 2.03
N ARG A 116 -12.10 4.28 1.45
CA ARG A 116 -12.70 3.00 1.05
C ARG A 116 -12.11 1.85 1.84
N ALA A 117 -12.98 0.98 2.39
CA ALA A 117 -12.58 -0.31 2.94
C ALA A 117 -12.60 -1.38 1.84
N LEU A 118 -11.48 -2.08 1.69
CA LEU A 118 -11.30 -3.16 0.70
C LEU A 118 -11.43 -4.50 1.40
N GLU A 119 -12.53 -5.18 1.17
CA GLU A 119 -12.81 -6.46 1.80
C GLU A 119 -12.43 -7.65 0.88
N PRO A 120 -12.10 -8.80 1.46
CA PRO A 120 -11.91 -10.04 0.70
C PRO A 120 -13.24 -10.51 0.10
N GLU A 121 -13.16 -11.22 -1.03
CA GLU A 121 -14.35 -11.83 -1.62
C GLU A 121 -14.95 -12.90 -0.70
N SER A 122 -16.25 -12.84 -0.49
CA SER A 122 -16.96 -13.80 0.36
C SER A 122 -16.82 -15.24 -0.13
N ALA A 123 -16.74 -15.44 -1.45
CA ALA A 123 -16.53 -16.74 -2.06
C ALA A 123 -15.15 -17.33 -1.72
N ASP A 124 -14.09 -16.50 -1.71
CA ASP A 124 -12.75 -16.93 -1.34
C ASP A 124 -12.67 -17.25 0.15
N ILE A 125 -13.32 -16.47 1.00
CA ILE A 125 -13.42 -16.76 2.43
C ILE A 125 -14.14 -18.10 2.66
N ALA A 126 -15.28 -18.31 2.03
CA ALA A 126 -16.04 -19.56 2.16
C ALA A 126 -15.25 -20.77 1.68
N LYS A 127 -14.44 -20.62 0.63
CA LYS A 127 -13.66 -21.69 0.02
C LYS A 127 -12.37 -22.01 0.79
N PHE A 128 -11.61 -21.00 1.19
CA PHE A 128 -10.24 -21.18 1.69
C PHE A 128 -10.12 -20.99 3.21
N ASP A 129 -11.02 -20.20 3.83
CA ASP A 129 -10.96 -19.87 5.25
C ASP A 129 -12.33 -19.94 5.94
N PRO A 130 -13.10 -21.05 5.76
CA PRO A 130 -14.46 -21.18 6.34
C PRO A 130 -14.48 -21.18 7.86
N THR A 131 -13.38 -21.58 8.51
CA THR A 131 -13.20 -21.62 9.96
C THR A 131 -12.54 -20.37 10.52
N GLY A 132 -12.01 -19.49 9.66
CA GLY A 132 -11.37 -18.24 10.05
C GLY A 132 -9.96 -18.38 10.63
N ASP A 133 -9.33 -19.55 10.52
CA ASP A 133 -8.01 -19.89 11.08
C ASP A 133 -6.90 -20.04 10.03
N LEU A 134 -7.15 -19.71 8.77
CA LEU A 134 -6.19 -19.79 7.67
C LEU A 134 -4.88 -19.05 7.99
N TRP A 135 -4.94 -17.93 8.74
CA TRP A 135 -3.77 -17.17 9.19
C TRP A 135 -2.75 -18.01 9.94
N SER A 136 -3.18 -19.10 10.60
CA SER A 136 -2.29 -20.01 11.35
C SER A 136 -1.75 -21.15 10.49
N ARG A 137 -2.57 -21.66 9.55
CA ARG A 137 -2.26 -22.83 8.72
C ARG A 137 -1.45 -22.46 7.47
N ASP A 138 -1.87 -21.39 6.79
CA ASP A 138 -1.24 -20.88 5.58
C ASP A 138 -1.33 -19.33 5.59
N PRO A 139 -0.35 -18.66 6.23
CA PRO A 139 -0.34 -17.20 6.31
C PRO A 139 -0.14 -16.51 4.96
N ASP A 140 0.44 -17.19 3.95
CA ASP A 140 0.64 -16.61 2.63
C ASP A 140 -0.67 -16.59 1.86
N LEU A 141 -1.39 -17.69 1.79
CA LEU A 141 -2.73 -17.72 1.20
C LEU A 141 -3.71 -16.78 1.94
N CYS A 142 -3.65 -16.74 3.28
CA CYS A 142 -4.45 -15.81 4.06
C CYS A 142 -4.17 -14.35 3.67
N CYS A 143 -2.90 -13.95 3.54
CA CYS A 143 -2.54 -12.60 3.09
C CYS A 143 -2.96 -12.35 1.64
N ARG A 144 -2.84 -13.34 0.77
CA ARG A 144 -3.25 -13.23 -0.63
C ARG A 144 -4.74 -12.89 -0.73
N ILE A 145 -5.63 -13.76 -0.24
CA ILE A 145 -7.09 -13.57 -0.39
C ILE A 145 -7.64 -12.39 0.39
N ARG A 146 -6.99 -12.01 1.52
CA ARG A 146 -7.47 -10.93 2.39
C ARG A 146 -6.79 -9.58 2.16
N LYS A 147 -5.69 -9.52 1.40
CA LYS A 147 -4.96 -8.26 1.18
C LYS A 147 -4.58 -8.05 -0.27
N VAL A 148 -3.87 -8.99 -0.89
CA VAL A 148 -3.32 -8.82 -2.24
C VAL A 148 -4.44 -8.71 -3.26
N ASP A 149 -5.33 -9.71 -3.31
CA ASP A 149 -6.41 -9.75 -4.28
C ASP A 149 -7.39 -8.56 -4.14
N PRO A 150 -7.85 -8.16 -2.91
CA PRO A 150 -8.64 -6.95 -2.75
C PRO A 150 -7.93 -5.67 -3.20
N LEU A 151 -6.63 -5.53 -2.90
CA LEU A 151 -5.86 -4.37 -3.32
C LEU A 151 -5.70 -4.31 -4.84
N GLN A 152 -5.38 -5.43 -5.49
CA GLN A 152 -5.24 -5.48 -6.95
C GLN A 152 -6.52 -5.04 -7.65
N ARG A 153 -7.69 -5.53 -7.21
CA ARG A 153 -8.99 -5.08 -7.74
C ARG A 153 -9.22 -3.58 -7.56
N ALA A 154 -8.90 -3.06 -6.37
CA ALA A 154 -9.11 -1.64 -6.07
C ALA A 154 -8.16 -0.71 -6.83
N LEU A 155 -7.00 -1.20 -7.23
CA LEU A 155 -6.03 -0.44 -8.03
C LEU A 155 -6.26 -0.56 -9.55
N GLU A 156 -7.28 -1.27 -10.01
CA GLU A 156 -7.63 -1.30 -11.43
C GLU A 156 -7.95 0.13 -11.92
N GLY A 157 -7.34 0.52 -13.03
CA GLY A 157 -7.46 1.87 -13.58
C GLY A 157 -6.64 2.96 -12.88
N THR A 158 -5.88 2.65 -11.82
CA THR A 158 -4.92 3.59 -11.24
C THR A 158 -3.52 3.40 -11.82
N GLU A 159 -2.78 4.51 -11.99
CA GLU A 159 -1.40 4.49 -12.51
C GLU A 159 -0.36 4.45 -11.38
N ALA A 160 -0.71 4.97 -10.20
CA ALA A 160 0.19 5.02 -9.07
C ALA A 160 -0.52 4.80 -7.72
N TRP A 161 0.25 4.43 -6.71
CA TRP A 161 -0.24 4.38 -5.34
C TRP A 161 0.84 4.73 -4.32
N ILE A 162 0.43 5.35 -3.23
CA ILE A 162 1.31 5.88 -2.18
C ILE A 162 1.27 4.96 -0.97
N THR A 163 2.43 4.75 -0.33
CA THR A 163 2.56 3.99 0.92
C THR A 163 3.41 4.71 1.95
N GLY A 164 3.21 4.38 3.23
CA GLY A 164 3.97 4.94 4.35
C GLY A 164 5.23 4.14 4.72
N ARG A 165 5.83 3.37 3.79
CA ARG A 165 7.06 2.60 4.07
C ARG A 165 8.26 3.52 4.29
N LYS A 166 9.19 3.08 5.14
CA LYS A 166 10.41 3.79 5.49
C LYS A 166 11.60 2.84 5.51
N ARG A 167 12.80 3.34 5.19
CA ARG A 167 14.02 2.54 5.10
C ARG A 167 14.39 1.89 6.43
N TYR A 168 14.22 2.59 7.55
CA TYR A 168 14.61 2.10 8.86
C TYR A 168 13.78 0.92 9.38
N GLN A 169 12.62 0.65 8.80
CA GLN A 169 11.67 -0.33 9.33
C GLN A 169 12.13 -1.78 9.23
N THR A 170 12.98 -2.12 8.25
CA THR A 170 13.61 -3.44 8.10
C THR A 170 14.84 -3.35 7.23
N SER A 171 15.76 -4.35 7.35
CA SER A 171 16.92 -4.46 6.45
C SER A 171 16.52 -4.60 4.98
N ALA A 172 15.44 -5.32 4.68
CA ALA A 172 14.91 -5.46 3.32
C ALA A 172 14.45 -4.12 2.71
N ARG A 173 14.12 -3.12 3.54
CA ARG A 173 13.72 -1.78 3.11
C ARG A 173 14.86 -0.75 3.09
N ALA A 174 16.07 -1.11 3.49
CA ALA A 174 17.19 -0.16 3.63
C ALA A 174 17.47 0.64 2.35
N ALA A 175 17.27 0.03 1.18
CA ALA A 175 17.44 0.67 -0.13
C ALA A 175 16.11 1.14 -0.77
N LEU A 176 15.03 1.30 -0.01
CA LEU A 176 13.73 1.67 -0.53
C LEU A 176 13.80 3.00 -1.31
N PRO A 177 13.44 3.03 -2.60
CA PRO A 177 13.40 4.26 -3.39
C PRO A 177 12.13 5.08 -3.11
N PHE A 178 12.10 6.33 -3.55
CA PHE A 178 10.88 7.14 -3.50
C PHE A 178 9.83 6.66 -4.49
N ALA A 179 10.25 6.16 -5.66
CA ALA A 179 9.38 5.56 -6.66
C ALA A 179 9.92 4.20 -7.10
N GLU A 180 9.05 3.22 -7.24
CA GLU A 180 9.36 1.88 -7.76
C GLU A 180 8.27 1.43 -8.73
N ALA A 181 8.65 0.72 -9.79
CA ALA A 181 7.71 0.07 -10.70
C ALA A 181 7.29 -1.27 -10.10
N LEU A 182 5.99 -1.47 -9.89
CA LEU A 182 5.44 -2.70 -9.32
C LEU A 182 4.06 -2.99 -9.92
N ASP A 183 3.87 -4.19 -10.43
CA ASP A 183 2.57 -4.69 -10.93
C ASP A 183 1.90 -3.72 -11.93
N GLY A 184 2.66 -3.22 -12.90
CA GLY A 184 2.18 -2.32 -13.94
C GLY A 184 1.87 -0.89 -13.46
N ARG A 185 2.33 -0.48 -12.27
CA ARG A 185 2.06 0.83 -11.65
C ARG A 185 3.31 1.42 -10.99
N ILE A 186 3.27 2.71 -10.74
CA ILE A 186 4.28 3.39 -9.91
C ILE A 186 3.83 3.35 -8.44
N LYS A 187 4.69 2.81 -7.59
CA LYS A 187 4.49 2.81 -6.13
C LYS A 187 5.39 3.87 -5.51
N ILE A 188 4.81 4.76 -4.71
CA ILE A 188 5.46 5.95 -4.19
C ILE A 188 5.62 5.84 -2.67
N ASN A 189 6.82 6.11 -2.17
CA ASN A 189 7.20 6.04 -0.77
C ASN A 189 7.73 7.39 -0.30
N PRO A 190 6.90 8.39 -0.06
CA PRO A 190 7.37 9.76 0.25
C PRO A 190 8.13 9.84 1.57
N LEU A 191 7.84 8.95 2.51
CA LEU A 191 8.51 8.86 3.81
C LEU A 191 9.75 7.93 3.78
N ALA A 192 10.22 7.47 2.61
CA ALA A 192 11.30 6.48 2.52
C ALA A 192 12.57 6.89 3.29
N SER A 193 12.97 8.15 3.24
CA SER A 193 14.17 8.68 3.91
C SER A 193 13.96 9.09 5.38
N TRP A 194 12.73 9.08 5.88
CA TRP A 194 12.43 9.45 7.26
C TRP A 194 12.94 8.42 8.24
N ASN A 195 13.44 8.89 9.39
CA ASN A 195 13.80 8.06 10.54
C ASN A 195 12.70 8.08 11.61
N GLU A 196 12.87 7.29 12.66
CA GLU A 196 11.89 7.17 13.73
C GLU A 196 11.74 8.48 14.52
N GLU A 197 12.83 9.22 14.74
CA GLU A 197 12.80 10.51 15.45
C GLU A 197 11.97 11.53 14.68
N GLN A 198 12.11 11.62 13.36
CA GLN A 198 11.31 12.51 12.52
C GLN A 198 9.82 12.17 12.60
N ILE A 199 9.47 10.88 12.64
CA ILE A 199 8.08 10.45 12.87
C ILE A 199 7.57 10.95 14.23
N ARG A 200 8.35 10.77 15.31
CA ARG A 200 7.97 11.23 16.66
C ARG A 200 7.86 12.74 16.76
N ILE A 201 8.74 13.49 16.08
CA ILE A 201 8.66 14.95 15.97
C ILE A 201 7.36 15.34 15.29
N ALA A 202 7.02 14.75 14.14
CA ALA A 202 5.79 15.05 13.42
C ALA A 202 4.53 14.80 14.26
N PHE A 203 4.48 13.70 15.03
CA PHE A 203 3.38 13.44 15.96
C PHE A 203 3.18 14.58 16.96
N ARG A 204 4.28 15.11 17.53
CA ARG A 204 4.22 16.21 18.51
C ARG A 204 3.85 17.54 17.86
N GLU A 205 4.51 17.90 16.76
CA GLU A 205 4.33 19.19 16.07
C GLU A 205 2.92 19.34 15.51
N PHE A 206 2.39 18.29 14.86
CA PHE A 206 1.06 18.32 14.27
C PHE A 206 -0.03 17.83 15.25
N LYS A 207 0.35 17.54 16.51
CA LYS A 207 -0.56 17.04 17.55
C LYS A 207 -1.41 15.85 17.04
N LEU A 208 -0.75 14.91 16.35
CA LEU A 208 -1.44 13.77 15.76
C LEU A 208 -1.93 12.81 16.86
N PRO A 209 -3.10 12.22 16.71
CA PRO A 209 -3.53 11.17 17.63
C PRO A 209 -2.65 9.94 17.45
N GLU A 210 -2.21 9.33 18.53
CA GLU A 210 -1.49 8.07 18.51
C GLU A 210 -2.49 6.90 18.38
N HIS A 211 -2.02 5.80 17.79
CA HIS A 211 -2.81 4.57 17.75
C HIS A 211 -2.97 4.04 19.16
N PRO A 212 -4.18 3.64 19.61
CA PRO A 212 -4.43 3.25 21.01
C PRO A 212 -3.50 2.15 21.52
N LEU A 213 -3.12 1.19 20.68
CA LEU A 213 -2.22 0.10 21.05
C LEU A 213 -0.74 0.52 21.11
N PHE A 214 -0.38 1.76 20.76
CA PHE A 214 1.02 2.18 20.75
C PHE A 214 1.64 2.13 22.15
N ASP A 215 0.95 2.62 23.15
CA ASP A 215 1.40 2.60 24.55
C ASP A 215 1.40 1.18 25.17
N GLU A 216 0.69 0.24 24.54
CA GLU A 216 0.70 -1.17 24.89
C GLU A 216 1.87 -1.96 24.26
N GLY A 217 2.82 -1.26 23.61
CA GLY A 217 4.02 -1.85 23.02
C GLY A 217 3.86 -2.32 21.59
N TYR A 218 2.75 -2.02 20.90
CA TYR A 218 2.57 -2.37 19.49
C TYR A 218 3.19 -1.30 18.58
N ARG A 219 4.47 -1.47 18.22
CA ARG A 219 5.19 -0.52 17.35
C ARG A 219 4.90 -0.70 15.85
N SER A 220 4.51 -1.91 15.44
CA SER A 220 4.07 -2.21 14.07
C SER A 220 2.80 -3.03 14.13
N ILE A 221 1.69 -2.48 13.59
CA ILE A 221 0.35 -3.03 13.74
C ILE A 221 -0.16 -3.58 12.40
N GLY A 222 -0.76 -4.76 12.44
CA GLY A 222 -1.44 -5.41 11.33
C GLY A 222 -2.66 -6.19 11.82
N CYS A 223 -2.94 -7.36 11.21
CA CYS A 223 -4.00 -8.24 11.70
C CYS A 223 -3.73 -8.68 13.15
N ALA A 224 -4.75 -8.69 13.99
CA ALA A 224 -4.65 -9.07 15.40
C ALA A 224 -4.00 -10.44 15.62
N PRO A 225 -4.39 -11.53 14.91
CA PRO A 225 -3.76 -12.82 15.12
C PRO A 225 -2.30 -12.93 14.62
N CYS A 226 -1.81 -11.91 13.89
CA CYS A 226 -0.45 -11.87 13.33
C CYS A 226 0.42 -10.77 13.96
N THR A 227 0.00 -10.18 15.07
CA THR A 227 0.69 -9.05 15.70
C THR A 227 0.69 -9.21 17.23
N ARG A 228 1.85 -9.09 17.85
CA ARG A 228 2.03 -9.02 19.31
C ARG A 228 2.74 -7.73 19.70
N PRO A 229 2.64 -7.31 20.96
CA PRO A 229 3.51 -6.26 21.48
C PRO A 229 4.96 -6.71 21.48
N ILE A 230 5.89 -5.74 21.50
CA ILE A 230 7.33 -5.97 21.53
C ILE A 230 7.95 -5.42 22.83
N GLY A 231 9.06 -6.01 23.26
CA GLY A 231 9.88 -5.48 24.34
C GLY A 231 10.73 -4.29 23.89
N ALA A 232 11.29 -3.57 24.87
CA ALA A 232 12.07 -2.35 24.65
C ALA A 232 13.31 -2.54 23.73
N ASN A 233 13.87 -3.75 23.68
CA ASN A 233 15.08 -4.07 22.92
C ASN A 233 14.80 -4.89 21.65
N GLU A 234 13.54 -5.10 21.29
CA GLU A 234 13.17 -5.79 20.06
C GLU A 234 13.05 -4.81 18.89
N ASP A 235 13.35 -5.30 17.68
CA ASP A 235 13.09 -4.56 16.45
C ASP A 235 11.60 -4.15 16.38
N SER A 236 11.31 -2.97 15.84
CA SER A 236 9.95 -2.42 15.77
C SER A 236 8.94 -3.33 15.07
N ARG A 237 9.39 -4.26 14.23
CA ARG A 237 8.57 -5.25 13.53
C ARG A 237 8.65 -6.67 14.06
N ALA A 238 9.43 -6.93 15.12
CA ALA A 238 9.57 -8.25 15.72
C ALA A 238 8.24 -8.88 16.20
N GLY A 239 7.25 -8.04 16.46
CA GLY A 239 5.89 -8.47 16.80
C GLY A 239 5.06 -8.99 15.61
N ARG A 240 5.53 -8.80 14.35
CA ARG A 240 4.79 -9.22 13.14
C ARG A 240 5.15 -10.66 12.77
N TRP A 241 4.12 -11.48 12.59
CA TRP A 241 4.25 -12.92 12.27
C TRP A 241 5.25 -13.66 13.17
N ALA A 242 5.33 -13.26 14.45
CA ALA A 242 6.27 -13.85 15.41
C ALA A 242 6.16 -15.38 15.41
N GLY A 243 7.31 -16.07 15.28
CA GLY A 243 7.38 -17.52 15.19
C GLY A 243 7.05 -18.11 13.80
N LYS A 244 6.91 -17.27 12.77
CA LYS A 244 6.70 -17.70 11.38
C LYS A 244 7.82 -17.17 10.50
N ASP A 245 8.17 -17.92 9.45
CA ASP A 245 9.12 -17.50 8.42
C ASP A 245 8.43 -16.57 7.41
N LYS A 246 8.05 -15.37 7.90
CA LYS A 246 7.38 -14.34 7.10
C LYS A 246 7.72 -12.95 7.60
N THR A 247 8.12 -12.06 6.70
CA THR A 247 8.53 -10.68 7.01
C THR A 247 7.61 -9.62 6.40
N GLU A 248 6.92 -9.96 5.29
CA GLU A 248 6.01 -9.05 4.57
C GLU A 248 4.70 -9.72 4.20
N CYS A 249 3.66 -8.94 3.94
CA CYS A 249 2.31 -9.44 3.66
C CYS A 249 2.00 -9.68 2.17
N GLY A 250 2.97 -9.51 1.30
CA GLY A 250 2.81 -9.72 -0.14
C GLY A 250 2.35 -8.52 -0.96
N ILE A 251 1.67 -7.52 -0.39
CA ILE A 251 1.28 -6.30 -1.15
C ILE A 251 2.47 -5.44 -1.58
N HIS A 252 3.67 -5.80 -1.16
CA HIS A 252 4.89 -5.03 -1.42
C HIS A 252 5.90 -5.80 -2.27
N THR A 253 5.62 -7.01 -2.70
CA THR A 253 6.51 -7.88 -3.47
C THR A 253 5.91 -8.18 -4.84
N ALA A 254 6.75 -8.26 -5.88
CA ALA A 254 6.33 -8.59 -7.24
C ALA A 254 6.00 -10.08 -7.45
N GLU A 255 6.09 -10.92 -6.42
CA GLU A 255 5.98 -12.38 -6.53
C GLU A 255 4.54 -12.91 -6.45
N ASN A 256 3.53 -12.03 -6.51
CA ASN A 256 2.13 -12.40 -6.30
C ASN A 256 1.26 -12.32 -7.57
N ILE A 257 1.87 -12.57 -8.75
CA ILE A 257 1.14 -12.74 -10.02
C ILE A 257 1.13 -14.21 -10.41
#